data_f59afdeabe039197e7ecab38a56f4a4d
#
_entry.id   f59afdeabe039197e7ecab38a56f4a4d
#
_cell.length_a   1.000
_cell.length_b   1.000
_cell.length_c   1.000
_cell.angle_alpha   90.00
_cell.angle_beta   90.00
_cell.angle_gamma   90.00
#
_symmetry.space_group_name_H-M   'P 1'
#
loop_
_entity.id
_entity.type
_entity.pdbx_description
1 polymer ?
#
loop_
_entity_poly.entity_id
_entity_poly.type
_entity_poly.pdbx_seq_one_letter_code
_entity_poly.pdbx_strand_id
1 'polypeptide(L)'
;MATAGLKTIGVRMPAHGLAQDFLKACGTPVAAPSANLSGRPSPTDWEAVMEDLAGRIDCILQGNPTDIGIESTVVDCTSPVPMVLRTGGISLEQLQEVVPETSIYKPRGNEKPRSPGMKHRHYSPRAEVILEIGRAHV
;
A
#
# COMPACT_ATOMS: atom_id res chain seq x y z
N MET A 1 -15.87 6.31 -8.99
CA MET A 1 -15.25 5.60 -10.12
C MET A 1 -13.94 5.00 -9.65
N ALA A 2 -13.79 3.68 -9.61
CA ALA A 2 -12.65 2.98 -8.98
C ALA A 2 -11.29 3.20 -9.66
N THR A 3 -11.28 3.69 -10.90
CA THR A 3 -10.05 3.91 -11.69
C THR A 3 -9.48 5.33 -11.59
N ALA A 4 -10.13 6.24 -10.87
CA ALA A 4 -9.77 7.67 -10.83
C ALA A 4 -9.56 8.29 -12.24
N GLY A 5 -10.29 7.79 -13.25
CA GLY A 5 -10.20 8.25 -14.65
C GLY A 5 -9.05 7.61 -15.46
N LEU A 6 -8.29 6.68 -14.87
CA LEU A 6 -7.26 5.93 -15.57
C LEU A 6 -7.86 4.75 -16.35
N LYS A 7 -7.12 4.24 -17.34
CA LYS A 7 -7.47 3.03 -18.10
C LYS A 7 -7.10 1.73 -17.36
N THR A 8 -6.49 1.84 -16.20
CA THR A 8 -6.02 0.74 -15.36
C THR A 8 -6.67 0.79 -13.98
N ILE A 9 -6.69 -0.31 -13.28
CA ILE A 9 -7.19 -0.44 -11.90
C ILE A 9 -6.15 -1.18 -11.06
N GLY A 10 -5.96 -0.72 -9.82
CA GLY A 10 -5.16 -1.47 -8.84
C GLY A 10 -5.97 -2.63 -8.27
N VAL A 11 -5.40 -3.83 -8.31
CA VAL A 11 -5.99 -5.04 -7.72
C VAL A 11 -5.07 -5.57 -6.64
N ARG A 12 -5.63 -6.00 -5.52
CA ARG A 12 -4.91 -6.64 -4.43
C ARG A 12 -5.66 -7.87 -3.94
N MET A 13 -4.94 -8.93 -3.67
CA MET A 13 -5.41 -10.09 -2.92
C MET A 13 -4.69 -10.11 -1.58
N PRO A 14 -5.37 -9.82 -0.45
CA PRO A 14 -4.72 -9.82 0.86
C PRO A 14 -4.31 -11.23 1.27
N ALA A 15 -3.17 -11.37 1.98
CA ALA A 15 -2.73 -12.63 2.58
C ALA A 15 -3.44 -12.92 3.92
N HIS A 16 -3.99 -11.90 4.58
CA HIS A 16 -4.62 -12.02 5.90
C HIS A 16 -5.90 -12.87 5.85
N GLY A 17 -5.96 -13.93 6.68
CA GLY A 17 -7.04 -14.93 6.65
C GLY A 17 -8.44 -14.33 6.82
N LEU A 18 -8.67 -13.49 7.83
CA LEU A 18 -9.97 -12.84 8.06
C LEU A 18 -10.40 -11.98 6.86
N ALA A 19 -9.45 -11.27 6.22
CA ALA A 19 -9.76 -10.49 5.03
C ALA A 19 -10.15 -11.38 3.84
N GLN A 20 -9.50 -12.54 3.68
CA GLN A 20 -9.87 -13.52 2.66
C GLN A 20 -11.26 -14.11 2.90
N ASP A 21 -11.58 -14.44 4.15
CA ASP A 21 -12.89 -14.99 4.50
C ASP A 21 -14.00 -13.96 4.30
N PHE A 22 -13.74 -12.70 4.65
CA PHE A 22 -14.65 -11.60 4.32
C PHE A 22 -14.88 -11.47 2.82
N LEU A 23 -13.81 -11.47 2.00
CA LEU A 23 -13.94 -11.36 0.55
C LEU A 23 -14.68 -12.56 -0.07
N LYS A 24 -14.43 -13.77 0.44
CA LYS A 24 -15.20 -14.97 0.03
C LYS A 24 -16.68 -14.83 0.37
N ALA A 25 -16.99 -14.34 1.56
CA ALA A 25 -18.38 -14.12 1.97
C ALA A 25 -19.08 -13.04 1.12
N CYS A 26 -18.38 -11.99 0.72
CA CYS A 26 -18.90 -10.96 -0.18
C CYS A 26 -19.23 -11.52 -1.58
N GLY A 27 -18.48 -12.51 -2.07
CA GLY A 27 -18.66 -13.09 -3.40
C GLY A 27 -18.44 -12.13 -4.58
N THR A 28 -17.85 -10.95 -4.31
CA THR A 28 -17.64 -9.88 -5.29
C THR A 28 -16.40 -9.06 -4.92
N PRO A 29 -15.75 -8.42 -5.90
CA PRO A 29 -14.67 -7.47 -5.60
C PRO A 29 -15.14 -6.31 -4.71
N VAL A 30 -14.28 -5.90 -3.77
CA VAL A 30 -14.58 -4.84 -2.80
C VAL A 30 -13.60 -3.68 -3.02
N ALA A 31 -14.10 -2.45 -3.12
CA ALA A 31 -13.26 -1.26 -3.14
C ALA A 31 -12.84 -0.92 -1.71
N ALA A 32 -11.54 -0.88 -1.45
CA ALA A 32 -10.98 -0.70 -0.12
C ALA A 32 -9.86 0.35 -0.11
N PRO A 33 -10.09 1.56 0.41
CA PRO A 33 -9.04 2.49 0.76
C PRO A 33 -8.35 2.08 2.08
N SER A 34 -7.33 2.82 2.50
CA SER A 34 -6.78 2.70 3.86
C SER A 34 -7.81 3.16 4.90
N ALA A 35 -7.85 2.46 6.05
CA ALA A 35 -8.86 2.67 7.10
C ALA A 35 -8.43 3.74 8.13
N ASN A 36 -8.05 4.93 7.66
CA ASN A 36 -7.58 6.05 8.47
C ASN A 36 -8.22 7.37 8.03
N LEU A 37 -8.17 8.37 8.89
CA LEU A 37 -8.44 9.76 8.48
C LEU A 37 -7.36 10.24 7.50
N SER A 38 -7.77 11.02 6.51
CA SER A 38 -6.86 11.57 5.50
C SER A 38 -5.68 12.31 6.14
N GLY A 39 -4.46 11.99 5.73
CA GLY A 39 -3.23 12.56 6.25
C GLY A 39 -2.64 11.84 7.47
N ARG A 40 -3.37 10.91 8.09
CA ARG A 40 -2.81 10.03 9.14
C ARG A 40 -2.13 8.81 8.53
N PRO A 41 -1.20 8.14 9.27
CA PRO A 41 -0.65 6.85 8.86
C PRO A 41 -1.73 5.79 8.67
N SER A 42 -1.49 4.83 7.77
CA SER A 42 -2.35 3.65 7.64
C SER A 42 -2.27 2.81 8.92
N PRO A 43 -3.42 2.39 9.49
CA PRO A 43 -3.46 1.61 10.73
C PRO A 43 -2.92 0.20 10.50
N THR A 44 -2.31 -0.36 11.53
CA THR A 44 -1.79 -1.73 11.56
C THR A 44 -2.58 -2.65 12.50
N ASP A 45 -3.50 -2.10 13.27
CA ASP A 45 -4.38 -2.78 14.21
C ASP A 45 -5.79 -2.17 14.17
N TRP A 46 -6.75 -2.86 14.75
CA TRP A 46 -8.15 -2.43 14.75
C TRP A 46 -8.41 -1.28 15.76
N GLU A 47 -7.60 -1.13 16.78
CA GLU A 47 -7.68 -0.05 17.77
C GLU A 47 -7.43 1.31 17.11
N ALA A 48 -6.41 1.41 16.27
CA ALA A 48 -6.12 2.61 15.49
C ALA A 48 -7.24 2.92 14.48
N VAL A 49 -7.87 1.89 13.88
CA VAL A 49 -9.06 2.08 13.04
C VAL A 49 -10.21 2.62 13.86
N MET A 50 -10.44 2.08 15.06
CA MET A 50 -11.49 2.57 15.97
C MET A 50 -11.26 4.03 16.34
N GLU A 51 -10.01 4.40 16.68
CA GLU A 51 -9.65 5.79 17.00
C GLU A 51 -9.99 6.76 15.87
N ASP A 52 -9.66 6.38 14.63
CA ASP A 52 -9.83 7.25 13.47
C ASP A 52 -11.26 7.28 12.92
N LEU A 53 -11.98 6.16 12.97
CA LEU A 53 -13.21 5.97 12.20
C LEU A 53 -14.45 5.66 13.06
N ALA A 54 -14.35 5.65 14.38
CA ALA A 54 -15.53 5.45 15.24
C ALA A 54 -16.64 6.48 14.91
N GLY A 55 -17.87 5.99 14.77
CA GLY A 55 -19.03 6.80 14.40
C GLY A 55 -19.07 7.26 12.93
N ARG A 56 -18.12 6.79 12.09
CA ARG A 56 -18.04 7.11 10.64
C ARG A 56 -18.25 5.88 9.77
N ILE A 57 -18.11 4.69 10.32
CA ILE A 57 -18.28 3.40 9.66
C ILE A 57 -19.23 2.53 10.51
N ASP A 58 -19.87 1.55 9.86
CA ASP A 58 -20.90 0.73 10.49
C ASP A 58 -20.31 -0.38 11.37
N CYS A 59 -19.18 -0.95 10.97
CA CYS A 59 -18.54 -2.01 11.75
C CYS A 59 -17.03 -2.10 11.48
N ILE A 60 -16.32 -2.76 12.41
CA ILE A 60 -14.92 -3.14 12.30
C ILE A 60 -14.83 -4.64 12.56
N LEU A 61 -14.24 -5.38 11.61
CA LEU A 61 -13.86 -6.76 11.84
C LEU A 61 -12.53 -6.79 12.58
N GLN A 62 -12.58 -7.20 13.85
CA GLN A 62 -11.39 -7.29 14.69
C GLN A 62 -10.55 -8.50 14.26
N GLY A 63 -9.35 -8.23 13.78
CA GLY A 63 -8.35 -9.21 13.42
C GLY A 63 -7.05 -8.98 14.19
N ASN A 64 -6.10 -9.88 14.01
CA ASN A 64 -4.75 -9.67 14.49
C ASN A 64 -4.10 -8.45 13.83
N PRO A 65 -3.14 -7.78 14.48
CA PRO A 65 -2.33 -6.76 13.85
C PRO A 65 -1.69 -7.26 12.55
N THR A 66 -1.38 -6.33 11.65
CA THR A 66 -0.72 -6.68 10.38
C THR A 66 0.73 -7.11 10.64
N ASP A 67 1.18 -8.18 9.95
CA ASP A 67 2.56 -8.69 10.07
C ASP A 67 3.57 -7.70 9.49
N ILE A 68 3.14 -6.91 8.50
CA ILE A 68 3.97 -5.92 7.80
C ILE A 68 3.37 -4.52 8.04
N GLY A 69 4.12 -3.68 8.74
CA GLY A 69 3.70 -2.33 9.13
C GLY A 69 3.93 -1.24 8.08
N ILE A 70 4.21 -1.61 6.81
CA ILE A 70 4.41 -0.68 5.71
C ILE A 70 3.44 -0.96 4.57
N GLU A 71 3.27 0.03 3.70
CA GLU A 71 2.42 -0.05 2.52
C GLU A 71 2.83 -1.18 1.57
N SER A 72 1.85 -1.68 0.80
CA SER A 72 2.09 -2.72 -0.20
C SER A 72 2.97 -2.21 -1.34
N THR A 73 3.82 -3.08 -1.87
CA THR A 73 4.48 -2.86 -3.16
C THR A 73 3.44 -2.80 -4.26
N VAL A 74 3.54 -1.82 -5.14
CA VAL A 74 2.65 -1.66 -6.30
C VAL A 74 3.43 -1.90 -7.57
N VAL A 75 2.97 -2.85 -8.37
CA VAL A 75 3.61 -3.24 -9.63
C VAL A 75 2.67 -2.98 -10.80
N ASP A 76 3.15 -2.27 -11.80
CA ASP A 76 2.46 -2.10 -13.08
C ASP A 76 2.79 -3.30 -13.99
N CYS A 77 1.77 -4.12 -14.25
CA CYS A 77 1.86 -5.29 -15.12
C CYS A 77 1.18 -5.05 -16.48
N THR A 78 0.94 -3.81 -16.88
CA THR A 78 0.28 -3.47 -18.16
C THR A 78 1.22 -3.49 -19.36
N SER A 79 2.53 -3.63 -19.12
CA SER A 79 3.57 -3.81 -20.14
C SER A 79 4.20 -5.19 -20.02
N PRO A 80 4.89 -5.68 -21.09
CA PRO A 80 5.58 -6.98 -21.03
C PRO A 80 6.60 -7.10 -19.89
N VAL A 81 7.25 -5.99 -19.52
CA VAL A 81 8.17 -5.93 -18.38
C VAL A 81 7.47 -5.21 -17.23
N PRO A 82 7.27 -5.88 -16.07
CA PRO A 82 6.68 -5.27 -14.90
C PRO A 82 7.53 -4.13 -14.34
N MET A 83 6.87 -3.08 -13.85
CA MET A 83 7.55 -1.93 -13.24
C MET A 83 7.01 -1.67 -11.84
N VAL A 84 7.90 -1.56 -10.85
CA VAL A 84 7.55 -1.19 -9.48
C VAL A 84 7.26 0.31 -9.44
N LEU A 85 6.00 0.66 -9.19
CA LEU A 85 5.53 2.04 -9.05
C LEU A 85 5.73 2.58 -7.64
N ARG A 86 5.66 1.71 -6.63
CA ARG A 86 5.87 2.02 -5.22
C ARG A 86 6.52 0.82 -4.54
N THR A 87 7.61 1.05 -3.84
CA THR A 87 8.23 0.03 -2.97
C THR A 87 7.42 -0.17 -1.70
N GLY A 88 7.41 -1.38 -1.16
CA GLY A 88 6.66 -1.77 0.03
C GLY A 88 7.19 -3.07 0.62
N GLY A 89 6.32 -3.88 1.18
CA GLY A 89 6.68 -5.12 1.89
C GLY A 89 7.35 -6.20 1.03
N ILE A 90 7.18 -6.15 -0.29
CA ILE A 90 7.89 -7.05 -1.22
C ILE A 90 9.00 -6.25 -1.89
N SER A 91 10.24 -6.74 -1.81
CA SER A 91 11.40 -6.05 -2.38
C SER A 91 11.51 -6.26 -3.91
N LEU A 92 12.32 -5.42 -4.56
CA LEU A 92 12.60 -5.57 -5.98
C LEU A 92 13.26 -6.90 -6.28
N GLU A 93 14.20 -7.32 -5.45
CA GLU A 93 14.95 -8.57 -5.58
C GLU A 93 14.00 -9.78 -5.56
N GLN A 94 13.04 -9.80 -4.63
CA GLN A 94 12.02 -10.86 -4.58
C GLN A 94 11.14 -10.89 -5.83
N LEU A 95 10.82 -9.73 -6.41
CA LEU A 95 10.08 -9.69 -7.68
C LEU A 95 10.95 -10.18 -8.85
N GLN A 96 12.25 -9.88 -8.84
CA GLN A 96 13.20 -10.32 -9.86
C GLN A 96 13.49 -11.82 -9.79
N GLU A 97 13.27 -12.49 -8.68
CA GLU A 97 13.29 -13.96 -8.60
C GLU A 97 12.22 -14.59 -9.50
N VAL A 98 11.09 -13.89 -9.71
CA VAL A 98 9.97 -14.37 -10.54
C VAL A 98 10.06 -13.81 -11.97
N VAL A 99 10.37 -12.53 -12.12
CA VAL A 99 10.53 -11.84 -13.40
C VAL A 99 11.81 -11.00 -13.34
N PRO A 100 12.96 -11.53 -13.82
CA PRO A 100 14.28 -10.90 -13.69
C PRO A 100 14.39 -9.48 -14.24
N GLU A 101 13.62 -9.15 -15.26
CA GLU A 101 13.62 -7.83 -15.92
C GLU A 101 12.87 -6.76 -15.14
N THR A 102 12.17 -7.11 -14.04
CA THR A 102 11.42 -6.16 -13.21
C THR A 102 12.33 -5.02 -12.75
N SER A 103 11.85 -3.80 -12.87
CA SER A 103 12.62 -2.59 -12.53
C SER A 103 11.76 -1.57 -11.78
N ILE A 104 12.43 -0.60 -11.12
CA ILE A 104 11.73 0.51 -10.48
C ILE A 104 11.39 1.57 -11.52
N TYR A 105 10.11 1.95 -11.56
CA TYR A 105 9.65 3.06 -12.39
C TYR A 105 10.27 4.38 -11.92
N LYS A 106 10.89 5.10 -12.85
CA LYS A 106 11.41 6.45 -12.63
C LYS A 106 10.56 7.43 -13.40
N PRO A 107 9.76 8.31 -12.72
CA PRO A 107 8.96 9.31 -13.40
C PRO A 107 9.83 10.23 -14.27
N ARG A 108 9.36 10.56 -15.46
CA ARG A 108 10.02 11.53 -16.35
C ARG A 108 9.22 12.83 -16.32
N GLY A 109 9.84 13.91 -15.83
CA GLY A 109 9.23 15.25 -15.82
C GLY A 109 7.92 15.33 -15.03
N ASN A 110 6.89 15.99 -15.60
CA ASN A 110 5.58 16.23 -14.97
C ASN A 110 4.55 15.12 -15.27
N GLU A 111 4.95 13.86 -15.35
CA GLU A 111 4.00 12.77 -15.58
C GLU A 111 2.98 12.66 -14.44
N LYS A 112 1.73 12.32 -14.80
CA LYS A 112 0.68 12.06 -13.81
C LYS A 112 1.04 10.83 -12.99
N PRO A 113 0.83 10.88 -11.66
CA PRO A 113 1.08 9.73 -10.78
C PRO A 113 0.30 8.50 -11.27
N ARG A 114 0.97 7.37 -11.38
CA ARG A 114 0.38 6.09 -11.80
C ARG A 114 -0.12 5.24 -10.65
N SER A 115 0.23 5.59 -9.40
CA SER A 115 -0.26 4.90 -8.20
C SER A 115 -0.52 5.88 -7.06
N PRO A 116 -1.36 5.51 -6.07
CA PRO A 116 -1.48 6.24 -4.81
C PRO A 116 -0.12 6.36 -4.11
N GLY A 117 0.13 7.51 -3.46
CA GLY A 117 1.38 7.75 -2.73
C GLY A 117 2.52 8.37 -3.57
N MET A 118 2.38 8.49 -4.89
CA MET A 118 3.42 9.11 -5.75
C MET A 118 3.37 10.65 -5.79
N LYS A 119 2.25 11.29 -5.42
CA LYS A 119 2.03 12.73 -5.68
C LYS A 119 2.17 13.62 -4.44
N HIS A 120 1.90 13.11 -3.27
CA HIS A 120 1.86 13.89 -2.04
C HIS A 120 2.73 13.24 -0.97
N ARG A 121 3.22 14.07 -0.06
CA ARG A 121 3.89 13.60 1.15
C ARG A 121 2.84 12.92 2.03
N HIS A 122 2.73 11.60 1.90
CA HIS A 122 1.85 10.77 2.72
C HIS A 122 2.62 10.27 3.94
N TYR A 123 1.90 9.99 5.04
CA TYR A 123 2.45 9.30 6.22
C TYR A 123 3.60 10.05 6.90
N SER A 124 3.63 11.39 6.78
CA SER A 124 4.64 12.19 7.45
C SER A 124 4.29 12.29 8.94
N PRO A 125 5.11 11.75 9.86
CA PRO A 125 4.91 11.98 11.28
C PRO A 125 5.04 13.48 11.60
N ARG A 126 4.45 13.92 12.71
CA ARG A 126 4.64 15.29 13.21
C ARG A 126 6.07 15.51 13.73
N ALA A 127 6.72 14.43 14.16
CA ALA A 127 8.09 14.44 14.62
C ALA A 127 9.04 14.53 13.42
N GLU A 128 10.17 15.21 13.61
CA GLU A 128 11.28 15.15 12.67
C GLU A 128 11.95 13.78 12.75
N VAL A 129 12.11 13.12 11.61
CA VAL A 129 12.80 11.83 11.53
C VAL A 129 14.20 12.07 11.00
N ILE A 130 15.22 11.81 11.83
CA ILE A 130 16.63 11.89 11.48
C ILE A 130 17.13 10.46 11.26
N LEU A 131 17.62 10.20 10.04
CA LEU A 131 18.32 8.95 9.74
C LEU A 131 19.80 9.13 10.03
N GLU A 132 20.30 8.54 11.12
CA GLU A 132 21.72 8.48 11.43
C GLU A 132 22.29 7.15 10.90
N ILE A 133 23.11 7.24 9.85
CA ILE A 133 23.84 6.07 9.34
C ILE A 133 25.18 6.04 10.08
N GLY A 134 25.28 5.17 11.09
CA GLY A 134 26.53 4.95 11.83
C GLY A 134 27.65 4.53 10.88
N ARG A 135 28.84 5.15 11.01
CA ARG A 135 30.05 4.65 10.35
C ARG A 135 30.38 3.30 10.95
N ALA A 136 30.43 2.27 10.13
CA ALA A 136 31.06 1.03 10.52
C ALA A 136 32.52 1.37 10.87
N HIS A 137 32.90 1.17 12.13
CA HIS A 137 34.31 1.18 12.50
C HIS A 137 34.94 -0.07 11.88
N VAL A 138 35.84 0.14 10.93
CA VAL A 138 36.75 -0.87 10.39
C VAL A 138 37.87 -1.08 11.38
#